data_16626ff3398fc850fe5ef19145b32d96
#
_entry.id   16626ff3398fc850fe5ef19145b32d96
#
_cell.length_a   1.000
_cell.length_b   1.000
_cell.length_c   1.000
_cell.angle_alpha   90.00
_cell.angle_beta   90.00
_cell.angle_gamma   90.00
#
_symmetry.space_group_name_H-M   'P 1'
#
loop_
_entity.id
_entity.type
_entity.pdbx_description
1 polymer ?
#
loop_
_entity_poly.entity_id
_entity_poly.type
_entity_poly.pdbx_seq_one_letter_code
_entity_poly.pdbx_strand_id
1 'polypeptide(L)'
;RVPPRQRDEARALFARAAAHVAPGGIVAAAMANDEGARSGEADFRKIFGHAQVMSKCHCRVFWASTSAETFDPALLADWQALDAPRAIGDGRYVSRPGLFAWNRVDPASALLVAHLPTQLCGRVADLGAGYGYLACEALRRCAGITAIDLYEAEARALQPARINLDSTLQQLDRPLET
;
A
#
# COMPACT_ATOMS: atom_id res chain seq x y z
N ARG A 1 9.82 2.39 -10.19
CA ARG A 1 8.66 2.23 -9.31
C ARG A 1 7.48 3.08 -9.78
N VAL A 2 6.23 2.63 -9.53
CA VAL A 2 5.03 3.42 -9.80
C VAL A 2 5.02 4.68 -8.91
N PRO A 3 4.71 5.87 -9.43
CA PRO A 3 4.62 7.09 -8.63
C PRO A 3 3.63 6.94 -7.47
N PRO A 4 3.89 7.58 -6.32
CA PRO A 4 2.96 7.57 -5.20
C PRO A 4 1.65 8.26 -5.61
N ARG A 5 0.54 7.62 -5.29
CA ARG A 5 -0.81 8.15 -5.58
C ARG A 5 -1.30 9.17 -4.55
N GLN A 6 -0.61 9.23 -3.39
CA GLN A 6 -0.99 10.06 -2.27
C GLN A 6 0.23 10.69 -1.61
N ARG A 7 0.04 11.87 -1.01
CA ARG A 7 1.11 12.63 -0.36
C ARG A 7 1.77 11.84 0.79
N ASP A 8 0.99 11.15 1.60
CA ASP A 8 1.50 10.36 2.72
C ASP A 8 2.34 9.17 2.24
N GLU A 9 1.95 8.55 1.12
CA GLU A 9 2.78 7.51 0.48
C GLU A 9 4.13 8.08 0.00
N ALA A 10 4.13 9.28 -0.62
CA ALA A 10 5.37 9.94 -1.04
C ALA A 10 6.29 10.23 0.16
N ARG A 11 5.73 10.74 1.26
CA ARG A 11 6.47 11.00 2.51
C ARG A 11 7.09 9.74 3.09
N ALA A 12 6.30 8.66 3.19
CA ALA A 12 6.80 7.37 3.67
C ALA A 12 7.93 6.84 2.78
N LEU A 13 7.84 7.03 1.46
CA LEU A 13 8.89 6.67 0.52
C LEU A 13 10.17 7.48 0.70
N PHE A 14 10.06 8.78 0.91
CA PHE A 14 11.22 9.64 1.16
C PHE A 14 11.90 9.26 2.47
N ALA A 15 11.15 9.00 3.53
CA ALA A 15 11.67 8.54 4.81
C ALA A 15 12.37 7.16 4.68
N ARG A 16 11.80 6.24 3.91
CA ARG A 16 12.44 4.94 3.62
C ARG A 16 13.71 5.10 2.81
N ALA A 17 13.71 5.96 1.78
CA ALA A 17 14.90 6.24 1.00
C ALA A 17 16.02 6.83 1.87
N ALA A 18 15.69 7.79 2.74
CA ALA A 18 16.64 8.37 3.68
C ALA A 18 17.24 7.33 4.64
N ALA A 19 16.43 6.38 5.12
CA ALA A 19 16.89 5.33 6.03
C ALA A 19 17.78 4.26 5.37
N HIS A 20 17.76 4.13 4.03
CA HIS A 20 18.50 3.07 3.33
C HIS A 20 19.65 3.57 2.46
N VAL A 21 19.71 4.87 2.20
CA VAL A 21 20.79 5.44 1.39
C VAL A 21 22.05 5.59 2.24
N ALA A 22 23.20 5.19 1.69
CA ALA A 22 24.47 5.39 2.34
C ALA A 22 24.84 6.90 2.46
N PRO A 23 25.62 7.31 3.46
CA PRO A 23 26.16 8.66 3.51
C PRO A 23 26.89 9.03 2.21
N GLY A 24 26.63 10.21 1.67
CA GLY A 24 27.13 10.64 0.36
C GLY A 24 26.38 10.09 -0.84
N GLY A 25 25.42 9.20 -0.64
CA GLY A 25 24.56 8.68 -1.70
C GLY A 25 23.57 9.72 -2.23
N ILE A 26 22.95 9.45 -3.36
CA ILE A 26 21.97 10.35 -3.99
C ILE A 26 20.59 9.72 -3.92
N VAL A 27 19.62 10.49 -3.46
CA VAL A 27 18.18 10.18 -3.59
C VAL A 27 17.59 11.08 -4.65
N ALA A 28 16.88 10.50 -5.61
CA ALA A 28 16.18 11.23 -6.66
C ALA A 28 14.72 10.79 -6.73
N ALA A 29 13.83 11.73 -7.00
CA ALA A 29 12.42 11.49 -7.22
C ALA A 29 11.92 12.27 -8.43
N ALA A 30 10.95 11.68 -9.13
CA ALA A 30 10.26 12.32 -10.25
C ALA A 30 8.75 12.22 -10.02
N MET A 31 8.03 13.33 -10.26
CA MET A 31 6.58 13.41 -10.12
C MET A 31 5.99 14.24 -11.26
N ALA A 32 4.83 13.85 -11.75
CA ALA A 32 4.07 14.68 -12.69
C ALA A 32 3.55 15.93 -12.00
N ASN A 33 3.49 17.05 -12.73
CA ASN A 33 3.12 18.34 -12.15
C ASN A 33 1.66 18.37 -11.63
N ASP A 34 0.78 17.61 -12.25
CA ASP A 34 -0.62 17.44 -11.88
C ASP A 34 -0.83 16.40 -10.75
N GLU A 35 0.21 15.64 -10.41
CA GLU A 35 0.19 14.67 -9.31
C GLU A 35 0.87 15.21 -8.02
N GLY A 36 0.96 16.52 -7.87
CA GLY A 36 1.46 17.15 -6.65
C GLY A 36 2.99 17.29 -6.56
N ALA A 37 3.70 17.37 -7.68
CA ALA A 37 5.16 17.49 -7.73
C ALA A 37 5.73 18.63 -6.86
N ARG A 38 5.05 19.78 -6.76
CA ARG A 38 5.48 20.90 -5.90
C ARG A 38 5.42 20.54 -4.42
N SER A 39 4.34 19.86 -4.00
CA SER A 39 4.20 19.38 -2.62
C SER A 39 5.22 18.29 -2.32
N GLY A 40 5.46 17.39 -3.28
CA GLY A 40 6.48 16.34 -3.17
C GLY A 40 7.89 16.93 -3.01
N GLU A 41 8.26 17.95 -3.81
CA GLU A 41 9.53 18.66 -3.66
C GLU A 41 9.64 19.32 -2.28
N ALA A 42 8.59 20.00 -1.83
CA ALA A 42 8.59 20.65 -0.52
C ALA A 42 8.76 19.64 0.62
N ASP A 43 8.09 18.49 0.54
CA ASP A 43 8.23 17.41 1.50
C ASP A 43 9.63 16.74 1.40
N PHE A 44 10.17 16.56 0.21
CA PHE A 44 11.53 16.06 0.00
C PHE A 44 12.57 16.95 0.68
N ARG A 45 12.45 18.28 0.52
CA ARG A 45 13.34 19.26 1.18
C ARG A 45 13.28 19.19 2.71
N LYS A 46 12.14 18.82 3.29
CA LYS A 46 12.02 18.67 4.75
C LYS A 46 12.89 17.54 5.29
N ILE A 47 13.01 16.42 4.55
CA ILE A 47 13.86 15.31 4.95
C ILE A 47 15.32 15.56 4.61
N PHE A 48 15.60 15.99 3.36
CA PHE A 48 16.97 16.05 2.85
C PHE A 48 17.64 17.42 3.06
N GLY A 49 16.93 18.41 3.62
CA GLY A 49 17.42 19.77 3.86
C GLY A 49 17.50 20.64 2.60
N HIS A 50 17.77 20.03 1.45
CA HIS A 50 17.88 20.72 0.16
C HIS A 50 17.37 19.84 -0.99
N ALA A 51 17.19 20.40 -2.16
CA ALA A 51 16.97 19.67 -3.40
C ALA A 51 17.45 20.49 -4.61
N GLN A 52 18.16 19.83 -5.50
CA GLN A 52 18.31 20.29 -6.87
C GLN A 52 17.04 19.90 -7.64
N VAL A 53 16.63 20.74 -8.60
CA VAL A 53 15.33 20.57 -9.28
C VAL A 53 15.49 20.78 -10.78
N MET A 54 14.84 19.94 -11.56
CA MET A 54 14.68 20.13 -13.01
C MET A 54 13.22 19.88 -13.38
N SER A 55 12.67 20.71 -14.26
CA SER A 55 11.31 20.53 -14.79
C SER A 55 11.39 20.35 -16.30
N LYS A 56 10.82 19.23 -16.80
CA LYS A 56 10.72 18.93 -18.23
C LYS A 56 9.54 17.99 -18.48
N CYS A 57 8.92 18.05 -19.67
CA CYS A 57 7.85 17.15 -20.08
C CYS A 57 6.71 17.04 -19.05
N HIS A 58 6.24 18.16 -18.53
CA HIS A 58 5.19 18.24 -17.50
C HIS A 58 5.51 17.47 -16.21
N CYS A 59 6.77 17.08 -16.00
CA CYS A 59 7.26 16.44 -14.80
C CYS A 59 8.29 17.31 -14.09
N ARG A 60 8.44 17.07 -12.79
CA ARG A 60 9.46 17.66 -11.95
C ARG A 60 10.32 16.55 -11.37
N VAL A 61 11.62 16.66 -11.57
CA VAL A 61 12.64 15.81 -10.96
C VAL A 61 13.33 16.61 -9.89
N PHE A 62 13.52 16.02 -8.73
CA PHE A 62 14.30 16.64 -7.64
C PHE A 62 15.18 15.58 -6.97
N TRP A 63 16.39 16.01 -6.56
CA TRP A 63 17.37 15.11 -5.95
C TRP A 63 18.23 15.84 -4.93
N ALA A 64 18.82 15.07 -4.03
CA ALA A 64 19.77 15.54 -3.04
C ALA A 64 20.82 14.46 -2.77
N SER A 65 22.04 14.89 -2.44
CA SER A 65 23.04 14.03 -1.81
C SER A 65 22.77 13.97 -0.30
N THR A 66 23.01 12.80 0.29
CA THR A 66 22.75 12.59 1.71
C THR A 66 24.02 12.77 2.53
N SER A 67 23.90 13.42 3.69
CA SER A 67 24.93 13.35 4.74
C SER A 67 24.29 12.75 6.00
N ALA A 68 25.06 11.99 6.77
CA ALA A 68 24.55 11.31 7.96
C ALA A 68 23.98 12.25 9.04
N GLU A 69 24.30 13.54 8.98
CA GLU A 69 23.94 14.55 9.97
C GLU A 69 22.65 15.32 9.65
N THR A 70 22.01 15.06 8.51
CA THR A 70 20.93 15.91 7.98
C THR A 70 19.51 15.42 8.28
N PHE A 71 19.32 14.25 8.85
CA PHE A 71 18.00 13.71 9.05
C PHE A 71 17.46 13.94 10.46
N ASP A 72 16.27 14.55 10.57
CA ASP A 72 15.51 14.59 11.80
C ASP A 72 14.95 13.19 12.10
N PRO A 73 15.42 12.50 13.18
CA PRO A 73 14.95 11.15 13.49
C PRO A 73 13.45 11.07 13.80
N ALA A 74 12.88 12.11 14.42
CA ALA A 74 11.47 12.16 14.74
C ALA A 74 10.64 12.27 13.46
N LEU A 75 11.01 13.17 12.55
CA LEU A 75 10.36 13.32 11.26
C LEU A 75 10.44 12.03 10.43
N LEU A 76 11.59 11.33 10.45
CA LEU A 76 11.74 10.05 9.75
C LEU A 76 10.79 8.99 10.32
N ALA A 77 10.72 8.86 11.65
CA ALA A 77 9.84 7.90 12.31
C ALA A 77 8.36 8.19 12.00
N ASP A 78 7.95 9.45 12.12
CA ASP A 78 6.60 9.88 11.80
C ASP A 78 6.21 9.55 10.36
N TRP A 79 7.10 9.83 9.41
CA TRP A 79 6.79 9.58 8.01
C TRP A 79 6.89 8.11 7.62
N GLN A 80 7.73 7.33 8.25
CA GLN A 80 7.73 5.87 8.07
C GLN A 80 6.42 5.24 8.55
N ALA A 81 5.85 5.76 9.64
CA ALA A 81 4.57 5.31 10.17
C ALA A 81 3.37 5.59 9.23
N LEU A 82 3.50 6.56 8.30
CA LEU A 82 2.45 6.88 7.33
C LEU A 82 2.12 5.71 6.38
N ASP A 83 3.04 4.78 6.17
CA ASP A 83 2.86 3.58 5.33
C ASP A 83 2.42 2.35 6.16
N ALA A 84 2.16 2.50 7.45
CA ALA A 84 1.75 1.40 8.31
C ALA A 84 0.35 0.86 7.94
N PRO A 85 0.12 -0.45 8.07
CA PRO A 85 -1.21 -1.02 7.93
C PRO A 85 -2.21 -0.39 8.91
N ARG A 86 -3.45 -0.20 8.46
CA ARG A 86 -4.53 0.43 9.22
C ARG A 86 -5.83 -0.34 9.07
N ALA A 87 -6.64 -0.31 10.12
CA ALA A 87 -7.99 -0.86 10.08
C ALA A 87 -8.89 -0.04 9.15
N ILE A 88 -9.72 -0.72 8.36
CA ILE A 88 -10.72 -0.16 7.46
C ILE A 88 -12.03 -0.96 7.56
N GLY A 89 -13.12 -0.44 6.98
CA GLY A 89 -14.41 -1.14 6.96
C GLY A 89 -14.91 -1.48 8.38
N ASP A 90 -14.99 -0.47 9.24
CA ASP A 90 -15.39 -0.59 10.65
C ASP A 90 -14.51 -1.58 11.45
N GLY A 91 -13.24 -1.64 11.10
CA GLY A 91 -12.27 -2.50 11.76
C GLY A 91 -12.23 -3.95 11.27
N ARG A 92 -13.03 -4.30 10.27
CA ARG A 92 -13.14 -5.68 9.75
C ARG A 92 -11.96 -6.12 8.91
N TYR A 93 -11.24 -5.17 8.33
CA TYR A 93 -10.08 -5.43 7.46
C TYR A 93 -8.91 -4.55 7.84
N VAL A 94 -7.73 -5.01 7.47
CA VAL A 94 -6.50 -4.24 7.48
C VAL A 94 -6.13 -3.91 6.05
N SER A 95 -5.75 -2.67 5.79
CA SER A 95 -5.20 -2.23 4.53
C SER A 95 -4.04 -1.27 4.77
N ARG A 96 -3.44 -0.73 3.71
CA ARG A 96 -2.23 0.08 3.82
C ARG A 96 -2.26 1.18 2.77
N PRO A 97 -1.81 2.41 3.09
CA PRO A 97 -1.76 3.52 2.15
C PRO A 97 -1.05 3.17 0.84
N GLY A 98 -1.61 3.65 -0.27
CA GLY A 98 -1.09 3.42 -1.61
C GLY A 98 -1.61 2.15 -2.30
N LEU A 99 -2.34 1.27 -1.61
CA LEU A 99 -3.07 0.18 -2.25
C LEU A 99 -4.36 0.69 -2.90
N PHE A 100 -4.92 -0.07 -3.82
CA PHE A 100 -6.25 0.21 -4.36
C PHE A 100 -7.29 0.20 -3.22
N ALA A 101 -8.14 1.22 -3.19
CA ALA A 101 -9.19 1.41 -2.17
C ALA A 101 -8.69 1.21 -0.71
N TRP A 102 -7.45 1.65 -0.42
CA TRP A 102 -6.76 1.34 0.83
C TRP A 102 -7.46 1.83 2.10
N ASN A 103 -8.34 2.84 2.01
CA ASN A 103 -9.01 3.46 3.15
C ASN A 103 -10.51 3.15 3.25
N ARG A 104 -11.02 2.28 2.39
CA ARG A 104 -12.43 1.90 2.35
C ARG A 104 -12.62 0.59 1.60
N VAL A 105 -13.77 -0.02 1.75
CA VAL A 105 -14.22 -1.08 0.84
C VAL A 105 -14.60 -0.45 -0.50
N ASP A 106 -14.08 -1.03 -1.59
CA ASP A 106 -14.42 -0.58 -2.94
C ASP A 106 -15.89 -0.90 -3.26
N PRO A 107 -16.69 0.07 -3.75
CA PRO A 107 -18.10 -0.16 -4.05
C PRO A 107 -18.36 -1.24 -5.10
N ALA A 108 -17.48 -1.35 -6.13
CA ALA A 108 -17.64 -2.39 -7.15
C ALA A 108 -17.33 -3.78 -6.58
N SER A 109 -16.31 -3.89 -5.74
CA SER A 109 -16.01 -5.13 -5.03
C SER A 109 -17.13 -5.53 -4.08
N ALA A 110 -17.73 -4.57 -3.37
CA ALA A 110 -18.89 -4.83 -2.51
C ALA A 110 -20.12 -5.29 -3.32
N LEU A 111 -20.35 -4.69 -4.48
CA LEU A 111 -21.43 -5.10 -5.38
C LEU A 111 -21.19 -6.53 -5.91
N LEU A 112 -19.97 -6.86 -6.29
CA LEU A 112 -19.62 -8.23 -6.71
C LEU A 112 -19.91 -9.23 -5.59
N VAL A 113 -19.50 -8.94 -4.36
CA VAL A 113 -19.79 -9.79 -3.20
C VAL A 113 -21.30 -9.99 -3.02
N ALA A 114 -22.10 -8.93 -3.15
CA ALA A 114 -23.56 -9.03 -3.00
C ALA A 114 -24.20 -10.02 -4.00
N HIS A 115 -23.59 -10.20 -5.18
CA HIS A 115 -24.06 -11.07 -6.25
C HIS A 115 -23.26 -12.38 -6.39
N LEU A 116 -22.29 -12.60 -5.51
CA LEU A 116 -21.47 -13.81 -5.56
C LEU A 116 -22.32 -15.05 -5.30
N PRO A 117 -22.25 -16.09 -6.17
CA PRO A 117 -22.96 -17.34 -5.93
C PRO A 117 -22.53 -17.98 -4.60
N THR A 118 -23.50 -18.41 -3.80
CA THR A 118 -23.21 -19.06 -2.50
C THR A 118 -22.76 -20.53 -2.64
N GLN A 119 -22.87 -21.08 -3.84
CA GLN A 119 -22.51 -22.46 -4.17
C GLN A 119 -21.05 -22.60 -4.65
N LEU A 120 -20.24 -21.56 -4.63
CA LEU A 120 -18.83 -21.67 -4.95
C LEU A 120 -18.15 -22.72 -4.04
N CYS A 121 -17.42 -23.64 -4.65
CA CYS A 121 -16.78 -24.75 -3.94
C CYS A 121 -15.44 -25.11 -4.57
N GLY A 122 -14.65 -25.93 -3.84
CA GLY A 122 -13.34 -26.36 -4.28
C GLY A 122 -12.29 -25.27 -4.20
N ARG A 123 -11.31 -25.30 -5.10
CA ARG A 123 -10.22 -24.33 -5.17
C ARG A 123 -10.64 -23.10 -5.98
N VAL A 124 -10.47 -21.92 -5.42
CA VAL A 124 -10.86 -20.62 -6.00
C VAL A 124 -9.63 -19.74 -6.17
N ALA A 125 -9.60 -18.90 -7.21
CA ALA A 125 -8.57 -17.90 -7.43
C ALA A 125 -9.15 -16.48 -7.36
N ASP A 126 -8.52 -15.59 -6.60
CA ASP A 126 -8.82 -14.15 -6.55
C ASP A 126 -7.73 -13.39 -7.34
N LEU A 127 -8.11 -12.85 -8.50
CA LEU A 127 -7.20 -12.16 -9.41
C LEU A 127 -7.24 -10.64 -9.19
N GLY A 128 -6.12 -10.06 -8.77
CA GLY A 128 -6.05 -8.68 -8.33
C GLY A 128 -6.57 -8.53 -6.90
N ALA A 129 -6.15 -9.44 -6.02
CA ALA A 129 -6.71 -9.64 -4.69
C ALA A 129 -6.62 -8.41 -3.76
N GLY A 130 -5.70 -7.46 -4.03
CA GLY A 130 -5.48 -6.31 -3.17
C GLY A 130 -5.19 -6.74 -1.73
N TYR A 131 -5.91 -6.15 -0.79
CA TYR A 131 -5.81 -6.55 0.63
C TYR A 131 -6.70 -7.77 1.00
N GLY A 132 -7.23 -8.50 0.00
CA GLY A 132 -7.95 -9.76 0.20
C GLY A 132 -9.44 -9.62 0.55
N TYR A 133 -10.08 -8.49 0.23
CA TYR A 133 -11.49 -8.25 0.55
C TYR A 133 -12.41 -9.32 -0.07
N LEU A 134 -12.30 -9.54 -1.40
CA LEU A 134 -13.15 -10.51 -2.12
C LEU A 134 -12.93 -11.93 -1.60
N ALA A 135 -11.69 -12.32 -1.38
CA ALA A 135 -11.33 -13.61 -0.83
C ALA A 135 -11.97 -13.85 0.55
N CYS A 136 -11.86 -12.87 1.47
CA CYS A 136 -12.47 -12.97 2.79
C CYS A 136 -13.99 -13.09 2.73
N GLU A 137 -14.64 -12.29 1.89
CA GLU A 137 -16.10 -12.34 1.75
C GLU A 137 -16.58 -13.63 1.05
N ALA A 138 -15.82 -14.13 0.07
CA ALA A 138 -16.11 -15.42 -0.56
C ALA A 138 -16.06 -16.56 0.47
N LEU A 139 -15.05 -16.59 1.33
CA LEU A 139 -14.93 -17.58 2.41
C LEU A 139 -16.09 -17.50 3.41
N ARG A 140 -16.56 -16.31 3.76
CA ARG A 140 -17.71 -16.11 4.66
C ARG A 140 -19.02 -16.61 4.04
N ARG A 141 -19.20 -16.43 2.73
CA ARG A 141 -20.45 -16.75 2.02
C ARG A 141 -20.50 -18.19 1.51
N CYS A 142 -19.37 -18.79 1.19
CA CYS A 142 -19.28 -20.06 0.45
C CYS A 142 -18.57 -21.12 1.27
N ALA A 143 -19.33 -21.92 2.00
CA ALA A 143 -18.77 -22.97 2.85
C ALA A 143 -18.05 -24.08 2.04
N GLY A 144 -18.35 -24.22 0.76
CA GLY A 144 -17.76 -25.22 -0.13
C GLY A 144 -16.34 -24.91 -0.64
N ILE A 145 -15.80 -23.70 -0.41
CA ILE A 145 -14.43 -23.35 -0.82
C ILE A 145 -13.45 -24.12 0.07
N THR A 146 -12.58 -24.95 -0.49
CA THR A 146 -11.56 -25.73 0.24
C THR A 146 -10.17 -25.12 0.16
N ALA A 147 -9.88 -24.33 -0.87
CA ALA A 147 -8.64 -23.60 -1.03
C ALA A 147 -8.87 -22.26 -1.73
N ILE A 148 -8.04 -21.26 -1.44
CA ILE A 148 -8.10 -19.97 -2.12
C ILE A 148 -6.70 -19.46 -2.44
N ASP A 149 -6.46 -19.14 -3.72
CA ASP A 149 -5.21 -18.58 -4.21
C ASP A 149 -5.41 -17.08 -4.49
N LEU A 150 -4.51 -16.26 -3.96
CA LEU A 150 -4.50 -14.82 -4.21
C LEU A 150 -3.40 -14.46 -5.20
N TYR A 151 -3.78 -13.76 -6.26
CA TYR A 151 -2.86 -13.22 -7.26
C TYR A 151 -2.88 -11.71 -7.19
N GLU A 152 -1.75 -11.12 -6.82
CA GLU A 152 -1.62 -9.67 -6.66
C GLU A 152 -0.24 -9.20 -7.16
N ALA A 153 -0.24 -8.14 -7.98
CA ALA A 153 0.98 -7.56 -8.54
C ALA A 153 1.69 -6.61 -7.57
N GLU A 154 0.94 -5.99 -6.66
CA GLU A 154 1.49 -5.08 -5.65
C GLU A 154 1.91 -5.86 -4.39
N ALA A 155 3.20 -6.14 -4.29
CA ALA A 155 3.76 -6.93 -3.17
C ALA A 155 3.41 -6.41 -1.77
N ARG A 156 3.17 -5.08 -1.63
CA ARG A 156 2.76 -4.48 -0.36
C ARG A 156 1.37 -4.90 0.10
N ALA A 157 0.53 -5.40 -0.79
CA ALA A 157 -0.81 -5.89 -0.47
C ALA A 157 -0.80 -7.27 0.18
N LEU A 158 0.25 -8.08 -0.04
CA LEU A 158 0.33 -9.45 0.46
C LEU A 158 0.26 -9.55 1.99
N GLN A 159 0.90 -8.62 2.70
CA GLN A 159 0.85 -8.62 4.16
C GLN A 159 -0.56 -8.34 4.71
N PRO A 160 -1.24 -7.23 4.32
CA PRO A 160 -2.64 -7.02 4.70
C PRO A 160 -3.56 -8.16 4.28
N ALA A 161 -3.42 -8.71 3.07
CA ALA A 161 -4.22 -9.82 2.60
C ALA A 161 -4.10 -11.05 3.50
N ARG A 162 -2.86 -11.40 3.89
CA ARG A 162 -2.61 -12.52 4.82
C ARG A 162 -3.27 -12.28 6.17
N ILE A 163 -3.09 -11.10 6.76
CA ILE A 163 -3.72 -10.74 8.06
C ILE A 163 -5.24 -10.90 7.97
N ASN A 164 -5.86 -10.40 6.91
CA ASN A 164 -7.30 -10.46 6.72
C ASN A 164 -7.82 -11.88 6.53
N LEU A 165 -7.11 -12.70 5.75
CA LEU A 165 -7.45 -14.11 5.55
C LEU A 165 -7.32 -14.91 6.85
N ASP A 166 -6.19 -14.79 7.54
CA ASP A 166 -5.94 -15.51 8.79
C ASP A 166 -7.03 -15.17 9.82
N SER A 167 -7.36 -13.86 9.97
CA SER A 167 -8.46 -13.42 10.85
C SER A 167 -9.82 -13.99 10.42
N THR A 168 -10.10 -14.03 9.13
CA THR A 168 -11.35 -14.56 8.59
C THR A 168 -11.46 -16.07 8.84
N LEU A 169 -10.42 -16.82 8.61
CA LEU A 169 -10.38 -18.27 8.85
C LEU A 169 -10.54 -18.62 10.32
N GLN A 170 -9.88 -17.84 11.20
CA GLN A 170 -10.07 -17.98 12.66
C GLN A 170 -11.52 -17.73 13.09
N GLN A 171 -12.17 -16.68 12.55
CA GLN A 171 -13.58 -16.37 12.84
C GLN A 171 -14.54 -17.47 12.37
N LEU A 172 -14.20 -18.16 11.28
CA LEU A 172 -15.01 -19.22 10.70
C LEU A 172 -14.72 -20.61 11.30
N ASP A 173 -13.70 -20.74 12.15
CA ASP A 173 -13.17 -22.00 12.66
C ASP A 173 -12.91 -23.00 11.51
N ARG A 174 -12.23 -22.52 10.46
CA ARG A 174 -12.16 -23.22 9.18
C ARG A 174 -10.74 -23.23 8.62
N PRO A 175 -10.01 -24.36 8.76
CA PRO A 175 -8.75 -24.54 8.06
C PRO A 175 -8.98 -24.68 6.55
N LEU A 176 -8.09 -24.11 5.75
CA LEU A 176 -8.03 -24.37 4.31
C LEU A 176 -6.96 -25.44 4.04
N GLU A 177 -7.13 -26.16 2.93
CA GLU A 177 -6.09 -27.04 2.38
C GLU A 177 -4.89 -26.19 1.95
N THR A 178 -3.69 -26.56 2.35
CA THR A 178 -2.41 -25.91 1.98
C THR A 178 -1.88 -26.44 0.66
#